data_51ddfedf89e3c1c0ee877b54db98fb78
#
_entry.id   51ddfedf89e3c1c0ee877b54db98fb78
#
_cell.length_a   1.000
_cell.length_b   1.000
_cell.length_c   1.000
_cell.angle_alpha   90.00
_cell.angle_beta   90.00
_cell.angle_gamma   90.00
#
_symmetry.space_group_name_H-M   'P 1'
#
loop_
_entity.id
_entity.type
_entity.pdbx_description
1 polymer ?
#
loop_
_entity_poly.entity_id
_entity_poly.type
_entity_poly.pdbx_seq_one_letter_code
_entity_poly.pdbx_strand_id
1 'polypeptide(L)'
;MINDHTTGAAAADDRYAGLPGRPGKIIAVHLSYVSRADQRGRRPAAPSYFFKASSSVAASGGVIERPVGTELLAFEGEIALVIGEPARHVRLADAWNHVGWVTASNDLGLYDLRANDKGSNVRSKGGDGYTPIGPHLIDARTVDPAALRVRTWVNGEIRQDDTTAGLIFPLAQFVADLSQHFTLETGDVILTGTPAGSSVIVPGDVVEVEVDAPASGATSGRLLTTVVAGADIAFDETVGSLPAVDDTQREEAWGSRAAAGLPPASPEGALVSREGALPPRDESTLGANEGTLGANESTLGAELRAKLERVPVAGLSQQLRKRGLNNVTIDGVRPLHPEQKLVGTAKTLRFVPGREDLFASHGGGYNAQKRAFDAVGAGEVIVIEARGEAGSGTLGDILAIRAQARGAAGIVTDGGVRDAEAVTAVGIPVYTVGAHPAVLGRKHVPWDHDVTIACGGTTVQPGDIIVGDADGVIVIPPGLAEEVVDAALAQEVEDAWVAARVAEGHPVDGLFPMNKTWRARYDAETQGPDA
;
A
#
# COMPACT_ATOMS: atom_id res chain seq x y z
N MET A 1 9.68 -42.97 -43.97
CA MET A 1 8.26 -42.72 -43.87
C MET A 1 8.09 -41.43 -43.07
N ILE A 2 7.87 -40.33 -43.77
CA ILE A 2 7.69 -39.00 -43.17
C ILE A 2 6.17 -38.88 -42.96
N ASN A 3 5.76 -38.79 -41.70
CA ASN A 3 4.35 -38.54 -41.33
C ASN A 3 3.95 -37.13 -41.73
N ASP A 4 3.06 -37.06 -42.69
CA ASP A 4 2.35 -35.84 -43.11
C ASP A 4 1.37 -35.44 -42.01
N HIS A 5 1.76 -34.42 -41.21
CA HIS A 5 0.81 -33.77 -40.30
C HIS A 5 -0.02 -32.76 -41.10
N THR A 6 -1.12 -33.21 -41.63
CA THR A 6 -2.16 -32.31 -42.10
C THR A 6 -2.60 -31.40 -40.96
N THR A 7 -2.25 -30.14 -41.07
CA THR A 7 -2.76 -29.05 -40.20
C THR A 7 -4.26 -28.92 -40.47
N GLY A 8 -5.04 -29.60 -39.64
CA GLY A 8 -6.47 -29.23 -39.49
C GLY A 8 -6.54 -27.81 -38.99
N ALA A 9 -7.29 -26.94 -39.68
CA ALA A 9 -7.62 -25.62 -39.17
C ALA A 9 -8.21 -25.80 -37.75
N ALA A 10 -7.52 -25.29 -36.74
CA ALA A 10 -8.07 -25.28 -35.38
C ALA A 10 -9.41 -24.56 -35.41
N ALA A 11 -10.46 -25.19 -34.86
CA ALA A 11 -11.75 -24.53 -34.69
C ALA A 11 -11.49 -23.19 -33.97
N ALA A 12 -12.18 -22.14 -34.44
CA ALA A 12 -12.05 -20.82 -33.79
C ALA A 12 -12.40 -20.99 -32.30
N ASP A 13 -11.54 -20.48 -31.44
CA ASP A 13 -11.76 -20.53 -29.99
C ASP A 13 -12.84 -19.50 -29.64
N ASP A 14 -14.05 -19.99 -29.36
CA ASP A 14 -15.23 -19.16 -29.10
C ASP A 14 -15.08 -18.17 -27.95
N ARG A 15 -14.07 -18.35 -27.06
CA ARG A 15 -13.75 -17.39 -26.00
C ARG A 15 -13.41 -15.99 -26.52
N TYR A 16 -12.88 -15.90 -27.74
CA TYR A 16 -12.49 -14.64 -28.37
C TYR A 16 -13.52 -14.10 -29.37
N ALA A 17 -14.73 -14.61 -29.37
CA ALA A 17 -15.76 -14.23 -30.34
C ALA A 17 -16.10 -12.72 -30.34
N GLY A 18 -15.93 -12.05 -29.20
CA GLY A 18 -16.08 -10.58 -29.04
C GLY A 18 -14.86 -9.75 -29.40
N LEU A 19 -13.78 -10.35 -29.93
CA LEU A 19 -12.50 -9.72 -30.24
C LEU A 19 -12.06 -9.98 -31.67
N PRO A 20 -11.16 -9.17 -32.27
CA PRO A 20 -10.59 -9.43 -33.58
C PRO A 20 -9.80 -10.75 -33.68
N GLY A 21 -9.40 -11.30 -32.52
CA GLY A 21 -8.64 -12.53 -32.40
C GLY A 21 -8.15 -12.71 -30.95
N ARG A 22 -7.30 -13.71 -30.74
CA ARG A 22 -6.69 -13.94 -29.43
C ARG A 22 -5.72 -12.78 -29.07
N PRO A 23 -5.92 -12.06 -27.95
CA PRO A 23 -5.02 -11.00 -27.53
C PRO A 23 -3.63 -11.55 -27.16
N GLY A 24 -2.59 -10.84 -27.53
CA GLY A 24 -1.23 -11.11 -27.08
C GLY A 24 -1.03 -10.75 -25.61
N LYS A 25 -1.60 -9.62 -25.22
CA LYS A 25 -1.57 -9.09 -23.84
C LYS A 25 -2.97 -8.65 -23.41
N ILE A 26 -3.29 -8.87 -22.13
CA ILE A 26 -4.45 -8.30 -21.45
C ILE A 26 -3.91 -7.53 -20.26
N ILE A 27 -4.10 -6.23 -20.27
CA ILE A 27 -3.55 -5.31 -19.28
C ILE A 27 -4.73 -4.63 -18.60
N ALA A 28 -4.75 -4.59 -17.27
CA ALA A 28 -5.81 -3.94 -16.53
C ALA A 28 -5.25 -2.79 -15.68
N VAL A 29 -6.03 -1.73 -15.53
CA VAL A 29 -5.71 -0.54 -14.73
C VAL A 29 -6.31 -0.72 -13.33
N HIS A 30 -5.50 -0.52 -12.28
CA HIS A 30 -5.96 -0.75 -10.90
C HIS A 30 -7.08 0.18 -10.46
N LEU A 31 -6.88 1.47 -10.54
CA LEU A 31 -7.79 2.49 -10.01
C LEU A 31 -7.76 3.72 -10.91
N SER A 32 -8.85 3.96 -11.62
CA SER A 32 -8.90 4.99 -12.65
C SER A 32 -10.10 5.93 -12.58
N TYR A 33 -11.20 5.56 -11.89
CA TYR A 33 -12.37 6.41 -11.72
C TYR A 33 -12.34 7.18 -10.41
N VAL A 34 -12.73 8.46 -10.47
CA VAL A 34 -12.85 9.33 -9.28
C VAL A 34 -13.83 8.72 -8.28
N SER A 35 -15.00 8.27 -8.74
CA SER A 35 -16.01 7.64 -7.90
C SER A 35 -15.48 6.43 -7.11
N ARG A 36 -14.67 5.59 -7.77
CA ARG A 36 -14.04 4.42 -7.13
C ARG A 36 -12.91 4.83 -6.20
N ALA A 37 -12.12 5.84 -6.58
CA ALA A 37 -11.04 6.39 -5.75
C ALA A 37 -11.59 6.96 -4.43
N ASP A 38 -12.69 7.70 -4.50
CA ASP A 38 -13.37 8.26 -3.33
C ASP A 38 -13.94 7.14 -2.43
N GLN A 39 -14.54 6.10 -3.02
CA GLN A 39 -15.00 4.91 -2.29
C GLN A 39 -13.84 4.19 -1.58
N ARG A 40 -12.64 4.17 -2.18
CA ARG A 40 -11.43 3.52 -1.63
C ARG A 40 -10.62 4.44 -0.72
N GLY A 41 -10.99 5.70 -0.59
CA GLY A 41 -10.28 6.69 0.22
C GLY A 41 -8.87 7.00 -0.27
N ARG A 42 -8.56 6.71 -1.54
CA ARG A 42 -7.24 6.97 -2.14
C ARG A 42 -7.35 7.35 -3.61
N ARG A 43 -6.56 8.32 -4.06
CA ARG A 43 -6.47 8.74 -5.46
C ARG A 43 -5.03 8.59 -5.94
N PRO A 44 -4.75 7.77 -6.99
CA PRO A 44 -3.41 7.58 -7.51
C PRO A 44 -2.93 8.84 -8.25
N ALA A 45 -1.63 9.15 -8.14
CA ALA A 45 -0.98 10.23 -8.87
C ALA A 45 -0.57 9.83 -10.30
N ALA A 46 -0.48 8.53 -10.58
CA ALA A 46 -0.17 7.97 -11.90
C ALA A 46 -0.93 6.65 -12.09
N PRO A 47 -1.20 6.22 -13.34
CA PRO A 47 -1.79 4.93 -13.61
C PRO A 47 -0.88 3.80 -13.11
N SER A 48 -1.49 2.70 -12.64
CA SER A 48 -0.79 1.46 -12.33
C SER A 48 -1.52 0.28 -12.92
N TYR A 49 -0.77 -0.76 -13.29
CA TYR A 49 -1.24 -1.82 -14.16
C TYR A 49 -0.91 -3.21 -13.63
N PHE A 50 -1.67 -4.20 -14.10
CA PHE A 50 -1.33 -5.61 -13.95
C PHE A 50 -1.71 -6.39 -15.22
N PHE A 51 -1.09 -7.55 -15.41
CA PHE A 51 -1.41 -8.43 -16.51
C PHE A 51 -2.44 -9.49 -16.10
N LYS A 52 -3.35 -9.82 -17.02
CA LYS A 52 -4.27 -10.95 -16.88
C LYS A 52 -3.86 -12.09 -17.81
N ALA A 53 -4.10 -13.32 -17.36
CA ALA A 53 -3.85 -14.51 -18.17
C ALA A 53 -4.72 -14.50 -19.43
N SER A 54 -4.18 -14.96 -20.57
CA SER A 54 -4.98 -15.07 -21.81
C SER A 54 -6.13 -16.08 -21.68
N SER A 55 -6.02 -17.06 -20.77
CA SER A 55 -7.11 -18.00 -20.43
C SER A 55 -8.26 -17.34 -19.66
N SER A 56 -8.05 -16.14 -19.11
CA SER A 56 -9.11 -15.42 -18.39
C SER A 56 -10.21 -14.86 -19.30
N VAL A 57 -10.00 -14.79 -20.62
CA VAL A 57 -11.00 -14.28 -21.56
C VAL A 57 -12.19 -15.22 -21.68
N ALA A 58 -13.41 -14.66 -21.71
CA ALA A 58 -14.64 -15.34 -22.03
C ALA A 58 -15.50 -14.49 -22.96
N ALA A 59 -16.28 -15.13 -23.83
CA ALA A 59 -17.27 -14.44 -24.65
C ALA A 59 -18.54 -14.12 -23.84
N SER A 60 -19.36 -13.22 -24.37
CA SER A 60 -20.70 -12.92 -23.84
C SER A 60 -21.60 -14.17 -23.86
N GLY A 61 -22.37 -14.33 -22.78
CA GLY A 61 -23.25 -15.50 -22.59
C GLY A 61 -22.55 -16.68 -21.91
N GLY A 62 -21.26 -16.55 -21.56
CA GLY A 62 -20.49 -17.57 -20.83
C GLY A 62 -20.88 -17.70 -19.38
N VAL A 63 -20.35 -18.74 -18.74
CA VAL A 63 -20.46 -18.99 -17.29
C VAL A 63 -19.12 -18.76 -16.63
N ILE A 64 -19.17 -18.28 -15.38
CA ILE A 64 -18.01 -18.06 -14.52
C ILE A 64 -18.17 -18.91 -13.26
N GLU A 65 -17.17 -19.70 -12.97
CA GLU A 65 -17.17 -20.53 -11.78
C GLU A 65 -16.61 -19.76 -10.56
N ARG A 66 -17.37 -19.78 -9.46
CA ARG A 66 -16.81 -19.42 -8.15
C ARG A 66 -16.23 -20.68 -7.50
N PRO A 67 -14.90 -20.74 -7.27
CA PRO A 67 -14.27 -21.92 -6.69
C PRO A 67 -14.87 -22.30 -5.32
N VAL A 68 -14.92 -23.59 -5.02
CA VAL A 68 -15.35 -24.10 -3.73
C VAL A 68 -14.43 -23.59 -2.61
N GLY A 69 -15.02 -23.23 -1.47
CA GLY A 69 -14.27 -22.67 -0.32
C GLY A 69 -13.94 -21.19 -0.47
N THR A 70 -14.53 -20.48 -1.45
CA THR A 70 -14.39 -19.03 -1.61
C THR A 70 -15.73 -18.30 -1.48
N GLU A 71 -15.71 -17.03 -1.09
CA GLU A 71 -16.93 -16.26 -0.84
C GLU A 71 -16.96 -14.88 -1.50
N LEU A 72 -15.83 -14.32 -1.92
CA LEU A 72 -15.71 -12.92 -2.35
C LEU A 72 -15.40 -12.77 -3.85
N LEU A 73 -16.10 -13.51 -4.71
CA LEU A 73 -16.07 -13.23 -6.15
C LEU A 73 -16.82 -11.92 -6.41
N ALA A 74 -16.16 -10.91 -7.00
CA ALA A 74 -16.73 -9.60 -7.27
C ALA A 74 -16.70 -9.27 -8.77
N PHE A 75 -17.70 -8.50 -9.23
CA PHE A 75 -17.75 -7.94 -10.58
C PHE A 75 -17.13 -6.54 -10.62
N GLU A 76 -16.55 -6.20 -11.77
CA GLU A 76 -16.03 -4.87 -12.08
C GLU A 76 -16.30 -4.56 -13.55
N GLY A 77 -17.41 -3.86 -13.84
CA GLY A 77 -17.75 -3.45 -15.19
C GLY A 77 -16.82 -2.36 -15.69
N GLU A 78 -16.27 -2.54 -16.89
CA GLU A 78 -15.21 -1.71 -17.43
C GLU A 78 -15.39 -1.45 -18.94
N ILE A 79 -14.75 -0.35 -19.38
CA ILE A 79 -14.47 -0.13 -20.80
C ILE A 79 -13.20 -0.91 -21.15
N ALA A 80 -13.21 -1.66 -22.22
CA ALA A 80 -12.04 -2.31 -22.79
C ALA A 80 -11.62 -1.60 -24.08
N LEU A 81 -10.34 -1.22 -24.17
CA LEU A 81 -9.71 -0.73 -25.40
C LEU A 81 -9.04 -1.90 -26.10
N VAL A 82 -9.27 -2.04 -27.40
CA VAL A 82 -8.62 -3.03 -28.25
C VAL A 82 -7.70 -2.30 -29.21
N ILE A 83 -6.42 -2.63 -29.18
CA ILE A 83 -5.40 -1.99 -30.02
C ILE A 83 -5.62 -2.38 -31.49
N GLY A 84 -5.75 -1.39 -32.35
CA GLY A 84 -5.92 -1.57 -33.79
C GLY A 84 -4.61 -1.48 -34.57
N GLU A 85 -3.73 -0.58 -34.14
CA GLU A 85 -2.41 -0.37 -34.74
C GLU A 85 -1.32 -0.44 -33.66
N PRO A 86 -0.16 -1.06 -33.96
CA PRO A 86 0.91 -1.18 -32.97
C PRO A 86 1.35 0.17 -32.40
N ALA A 87 1.52 0.23 -31.09
CA ALA A 87 1.93 1.44 -30.37
C ALA A 87 3.25 1.24 -29.63
N ARG A 88 4.26 2.05 -29.94
CA ARG A 88 5.55 2.07 -29.26
C ARG A 88 6.10 3.49 -29.23
N HIS A 89 6.42 3.98 -28.02
CA HIS A 89 6.86 5.36 -27.76
C HIS A 89 5.90 6.43 -28.32
N VAL A 90 4.59 6.20 -28.20
CA VAL A 90 3.56 7.09 -28.73
C VAL A 90 3.36 8.28 -27.80
N ARG A 91 3.20 9.48 -28.36
CA ARG A 91 2.87 10.69 -27.59
C ARG A 91 1.40 10.68 -27.19
N LEU A 92 1.07 11.29 -26.07
CA LEU A 92 -0.30 11.36 -25.57
C LEU A 92 -1.31 11.88 -26.64
N ALA A 93 -0.93 12.90 -27.39
CA ALA A 93 -1.78 13.49 -28.42
C ALA A 93 -2.12 12.56 -29.58
N ASP A 94 -1.30 11.54 -29.83
CA ASP A 94 -1.42 10.60 -30.94
C ASP A 94 -1.96 9.24 -30.48
N ALA A 95 -2.01 8.99 -29.16
CA ALA A 95 -2.22 7.66 -28.59
C ALA A 95 -3.59 7.07 -28.91
N TRP A 96 -4.64 7.88 -28.98
CA TRP A 96 -5.98 7.41 -29.34
C TRP A 96 -6.06 6.82 -30.77
N ASN A 97 -5.22 7.27 -31.69
CA ASN A 97 -5.19 6.77 -33.06
C ASN A 97 -4.78 5.28 -33.16
N HIS A 98 -4.16 4.74 -32.09
CA HIS A 98 -3.76 3.34 -32.01
C HIS A 98 -4.88 2.42 -31.47
N VAL A 99 -5.93 3.00 -30.90
CA VAL A 99 -7.11 2.23 -30.45
C VAL A 99 -7.99 1.95 -31.66
N GLY A 100 -8.19 0.68 -31.99
CA GLY A 100 -9.06 0.25 -33.08
C GLY A 100 -10.52 0.19 -32.67
N TRP A 101 -10.76 -0.35 -31.47
CA TRP A 101 -12.11 -0.58 -30.99
C TRP A 101 -12.23 -0.36 -29.48
N VAL A 102 -13.49 -0.10 -29.08
CA VAL A 102 -13.94 -0.04 -27.69
C VAL A 102 -15.05 -1.08 -27.49
N THR A 103 -15.09 -1.74 -26.34
CA THR A 103 -16.16 -2.68 -26.00
C THR A 103 -16.36 -2.75 -24.49
N ALA A 104 -17.35 -3.54 -24.03
CA ALA A 104 -17.56 -3.82 -22.62
C ALA A 104 -16.68 -4.96 -22.13
N SER A 105 -16.27 -4.90 -20.88
CA SER A 105 -15.61 -6.00 -20.17
C SER A 105 -16.07 -6.06 -18.71
N ASN A 106 -15.87 -7.23 -18.10
CA ASN A 106 -16.04 -7.42 -16.66
C ASN A 106 -14.73 -7.95 -16.08
N ASP A 107 -14.01 -7.12 -15.31
CA ASP A 107 -12.75 -7.52 -14.65
C ASP A 107 -13.04 -8.24 -13.33
N LEU A 108 -13.53 -9.49 -13.44
CA LEU A 108 -13.88 -10.31 -12.28
C LEU A 108 -12.67 -10.54 -11.37
N GLY A 109 -12.92 -10.51 -10.06
CA GLY A 109 -11.87 -10.70 -9.06
C GLY A 109 -12.34 -11.53 -7.89
N LEU A 110 -11.49 -12.50 -7.49
CA LEU A 110 -11.67 -13.33 -6.30
C LEU A 110 -10.87 -12.74 -5.15
N TYR A 111 -11.54 -11.94 -4.31
CA TYR A 111 -10.89 -11.20 -3.23
C TYR A 111 -10.31 -12.09 -2.14
N ASP A 112 -10.79 -13.33 -2.00
CA ASP A 112 -10.21 -14.37 -1.14
C ASP A 112 -8.70 -14.62 -1.38
N LEU A 113 -8.21 -14.33 -2.59
CA LEU A 113 -6.80 -14.51 -2.97
C LEU A 113 -6.01 -13.19 -3.03
N ARG A 114 -6.66 -12.04 -2.80
CA ARG A 114 -6.06 -10.73 -3.05
C ARG A 114 -4.90 -10.40 -2.11
N ALA A 115 -5.01 -10.75 -0.83
CA ALA A 115 -3.94 -10.56 0.15
C ALA A 115 -2.66 -11.29 -0.24
N ASN A 116 -2.80 -12.46 -0.89
CA ASN A 116 -1.69 -13.30 -1.33
C ASN A 116 -0.98 -12.78 -2.58
N ASP A 117 -1.64 -11.95 -3.38
CA ASP A 117 -1.11 -11.42 -4.63
C ASP A 117 -0.17 -10.22 -4.45
N LYS A 118 -0.22 -9.55 -3.29
CA LYS A 118 0.63 -8.38 -2.98
C LYS A 118 0.67 -7.35 -4.14
N GLY A 119 -0.48 -7.10 -4.77
CA GLY A 119 -0.64 -6.17 -5.89
C GLY A 119 -0.43 -6.76 -7.29
N SER A 120 0.07 -7.99 -7.43
CA SER A 120 0.24 -8.64 -8.75
C SER A 120 -1.07 -9.04 -9.42
N ASN A 121 -2.12 -9.28 -8.62
CA ASN A 121 -3.46 -9.74 -9.05
C ASN A 121 -3.47 -11.03 -9.90
N VAL A 122 -2.38 -11.80 -9.90
CA VAL A 122 -2.26 -13.01 -10.73
C VAL A 122 -3.27 -14.07 -10.34
N ARG A 123 -3.43 -14.33 -9.02
CA ARG A 123 -4.36 -15.34 -8.51
C ARG A 123 -5.78 -14.80 -8.42
N SER A 124 -5.92 -13.59 -7.91
CA SER A 124 -7.22 -12.98 -7.66
C SER A 124 -7.98 -12.60 -8.94
N LYS A 125 -7.27 -12.25 -10.02
CA LYS A 125 -7.85 -11.76 -11.28
C LYS A 125 -7.56 -12.65 -12.49
N GLY A 126 -6.73 -13.70 -12.36
CA GLY A 126 -6.28 -14.55 -13.46
C GLY A 126 -7.10 -15.82 -13.69
N GLY A 127 -8.19 -16.04 -12.97
CA GLY A 127 -9.05 -17.21 -13.12
C GLY A 127 -9.59 -17.38 -14.55
N ASP A 128 -9.79 -18.62 -15.00
CA ASP A 128 -10.32 -18.90 -16.33
C ASP A 128 -11.70 -18.27 -16.51
N GLY A 129 -11.86 -17.53 -17.59
CA GLY A 129 -13.08 -16.79 -17.88
C GLY A 129 -13.27 -15.48 -17.08
N TYR A 130 -12.37 -15.09 -16.19
CA TYR A 130 -12.51 -13.87 -15.34
C TYR A 130 -12.34 -12.54 -16.09
N THR A 131 -12.32 -12.59 -17.43
CA THR A 131 -12.35 -11.43 -18.32
C THR A 131 -13.40 -11.64 -19.42
N PRO A 132 -14.70 -11.67 -19.10
CA PRO A 132 -15.72 -11.59 -20.11
C PRO A 132 -15.55 -10.29 -20.90
N ILE A 133 -15.69 -10.35 -22.25
CA ILE A 133 -15.47 -9.21 -23.14
C ILE A 133 -16.39 -9.26 -24.36
N GLY A 134 -16.83 -8.11 -24.86
CA GLY A 134 -17.75 -7.99 -25.98
C GLY A 134 -19.12 -7.45 -25.57
N PRO A 135 -20.26 -7.84 -26.22
CA PRO A 135 -20.33 -8.73 -27.37
C PRO A 135 -19.93 -8.09 -28.72
N HIS A 136 -20.05 -6.74 -28.84
CA HIS A 136 -19.77 -6.05 -30.10
C HIS A 136 -18.66 -5.01 -29.91
N LEU A 137 -17.87 -4.83 -30.97
CA LEU A 137 -16.83 -3.84 -31.05
C LEU A 137 -17.38 -2.51 -31.58
N ILE A 138 -17.11 -1.41 -30.92
CA ILE A 138 -17.39 -0.05 -31.37
C ILE A 138 -16.12 0.49 -32.04
N ASP A 139 -16.18 0.97 -33.26
CA ASP A 139 -15.04 1.60 -33.93
C ASP A 139 -14.61 2.87 -33.15
N ALA A 140 -13.39 2.87 -32.60
CA ALA A 140 -12.88 3.94 -31.78
C ALA A 140 -12.80 5.30 -32.50
N ARG A 141 -12.75 5.31 -33.84
CA ARG A 141 -12.73 6.52 -34.67
C ARG A 141 -14.09 7.22 -34.73
N THR A 142 -15.17 6.54 -34.34
CA THR A 142 -16.55 7.04 -34.42
C THR A 142 -17.07 7.59 -33.09
N VAL A 143 -16.23 7.58 -32.03
CA VAL A 143 -16.64 7.96 -30.69
C VAL A 143 -15.64 8.96 -30.08
N ASP A 144 -16.16 9.78 -29.17
CA ASP A 144 -15.31 10.63 -28.32
C ASP A 144 -14.87 9.83 -27.09
N PRO A 145 -13.54 9.59 -26.89
CA PRO A 145 -13.04 8.89 -25.72
C PRO A 145 -13.37 9.56 -24.38
N ALA A 146 -13.70 10.84 -24.37
CA ALA A 146 -14.08 11.59 -23.15
C ALA A 146 -15.59 11.48 -22.84
N ALA A 147 -16.39 10.87 -23.71
CA ALA A 147 -17.84 10.83 -23.60
C ALA A 147 -18.45 9.41 -23.72
N LEU A 148 -17.67 8.39 -23.40
CA LEU A 148 -18.16 7.01 -23.30
C LEU A 148 -18.82 6.79 -21.94
N ARG A 149 -19.82 5.91 -21.88
CA ARG A 149 -20.51 5.50 -20.67
C ARG A 149 -20.36 4.00 -20.44
N VAL A 150 -20.15 3.60 -19.18
CA VAL A 150 -20.19 2.21 -18.74
C VAL A 150 -21.31 2.01 -17.74
N ARG A 151 -22.11 0.97 -17.93
CA ARG A 151 -23.19 0.57 -17.03
C ARG A 151 -23.09 -0.91 -16.71
N THR A 152 -23.38 -1.27 -15.46
CA THR A 152 -23.40 -2.67 -15.00
C THR A 152 -24.69 -2.96 -14.25
N TRP A 153 -25.29 -4.08 -14.57
CA TRP A 153 -26.47 -4.61 -13.87
C TRP A 153 -26.13 -5.97 -13.25
N VAL A 154 -26.73 -6.25 -12.11
CA VAL A 154 -26.74 -7.57 -11.50
C VAL A 154 -28.20 -7.96 -11.32
N ASN A 155 -28.61 -9.08 -11.92
CA ASN A 155 -30.00 -9.57 -11.92
C ASN A 155 -31.01 -8.51 -12.40
N GLY A 156 -30.61 -7.69 -13.39
CA GLY A 156 -31.42 -6.62 -13.96
C GLY A 156 -31.41 -5.30 -13.17
N GLU A 157 -30.83 -5.25 -11.98
CA GLU A 157 -30.68 -4.02 -11.19
C GLU A 157 -29.38 -3.32 -11.54
N ILE A 158 -29.46 -2.01 -11.82
CA ILE A 158 -28.28 -1.20 -12.12
C ILE A 158 -27.40 -1.05 -10.86
N ARG A 159 -26.12 -1.35 -10.98
CA ARG A 159 -25.12 -1.26 -9.91
C ARG A 159 -24.05 -0.21 -10.19
N GLN A 160 -23.71 -0.03 -11.47
CA GLN A 160 -22.74 1.00 -11.88
C GLN A 160 -23.33 1.77 -13.06
N ASP A 161 -23.14 3.09 -13.06
CA ASP A 161 -23.46 3.99 -14.17
C ASP A 161 -22.53 5.20 -14.06
N ASP A 162 -21.51 5.25 -14.93
CA ASP A 162 -20.52 6.33 -14.92
C ASP A 162 -20.02 6.57 -16.36
N THR A 163 -19.28 7.64 -16.55
CA THR A 163 -18.74 8.05 -17.85
C THR A 163 -17.23 8.27 -17.77
N THR A 164 -16.58 8.27 -18.93
CA THR A 164 -15.15 8.58 -19.02
C THR A 164 -14.79 9.99 -18.58
N ALA A 165 -15.74 10.89 -18.42
CA ALA A 165 -15.53 12.19 -17.76
C ALA A 165 -15.18 12.04 -16.27
N GLY A 166 -15.56 10.91 -15.64
CA GLY A 166 -15.22 10.55 -14.26
C GLY A 166 -13.84 9.89 -14.11
N LEU A 167 -13.06 9.74 -15.18
CA LEU A 167 -11.72 9.17 -15.11
C LEU A 167 -10.71 10.14 -14.50
N ILE A 168 -9.81 9.60 -13.68
CA ILE A 168 -8.64 10.32 -13.14
C ILE A 168 -7.62 10.57 -14.26
N PHE A 169 -7.48 9.60 -15.18
CA PHE A 169 -6.56 9.64 -16.30
C PHE A 169 -7.33 9.41 -17.60
N PRO A 170 -7.18 10.24 -18.65
CA PRO A 170 -7.87 10.04 -19.91
C PRO A 170 -7.46 8.71 -20.57
N LEU A 171 -8.37 8.05 -21.30
CA LEU A 171 -8.13 6.75 -21.94
C LEU A 171 -6.85 6.71 -22.80
N ALA A 172 -6.57 7.77 -23.54
CA ALA A 172 -5.38 7.88 -24.38
C ALA A 172 -4.07 7.81 -23.56
N GLN A 173 -4.11 8.20 -22.28
CA GLN A 173 -2.93 8.17 -21.40
C GLN A 173 -2.48 6.72 -21.13
N PHE A 174 -3.40 5.76 -21.00
CA PHE A 174 -3.04 4.36 -20.79
C PHE A 174 -2.24 3.80 -21.96
N VAL A 175 -2.64 4.12 -23.20
CA VAL A 175 -1.91 3.71 -24.41
C VAL A 175 -0.55 4.42 -24.50
N ALA A 176 -0.51 5.72 -24.27
CA ALA A 176 0.73 6.49 -24.31
C ALA A 176 1.74 5.97 -23.28
N ASP A 177 1.31 5.79 -22.02
CA ASP A 177 2.15 5.36 -20.91
C ASP A 177 2.70 3.94 -21.13
N LEU A 178 1.83 2.96 -21.38
CA LEU A 178 2.23 1.58 -21.63
C LEU A 178 3.18 1.48 -22.83
N SER A 179 2.95 2.26 -23.89
CA SER A 179 3.79 2.27 -25.09
C SER A 179 5.22 2.76 -24.84
N GLN A 180 5.50 3.47 -23.74
CA GLN A 180 6.86 3.88 -23.36
C GLN A 180 7.70 2.67 -22.93
N HIS A 181 7.07 1.63 -22.39
CA HIS A 181 7.75 0.49 -21.78
C HIS A 181 7.87 -0.71 -22.72
N PHE A 182 6.81 -1.01 -23.47
CA PHE A 182 6.77 -2.13 -24.42
C PHE A 182 5.85 -1.83 -25.62
N THR A 183 5.95 -2.63 -26.66
CA THR A 183 5.06 -2.50 -27.81
C THR A 183 3.67 -3.07 -27.45
N LEU A 184 2.64 -2.25 -27.60
CA LEU A 184 1.27 -2.73 -27.69
C LEU A 184 1.04 -3.20 -29.14
N GLU A 185 0.57 -4.42 -29.30
CA GLU A 185 0.36 -5.05 -30.61
C GLU A 185 -1.11 -5.03 -30.97
N THR A 186 -1.40 -5.14 -32.28
CA THR A 186 -2.79 -5.24 -32.75
C THR A 186 -3.51 -6.41 -32.07
N GLY A 187 -4.68 -6.15 -31.52
CA GLY A 187 -5.49 -7.11 -30.76
C GLY A 187 -5.18 -7.16 -29.26
N ASP A 188 -4.15 -6.47 -28.76
CA ASP A 188 -3.95 -6.33 -27.31
C ASP A 188 -5.14 -5.58 -26.68
N VAL A 189 -5.45 -5.95 -25.43
CA VAL A 189 -6.60 -5.41 -24.69
C VAL A 189 -6.12 -4.64 -23.47
N ILE A 190 -6.68 -3.44 -23.25
CA ILE A 190 -6.50 -2.65 -22.03
C ILE A 190 -7.86 -2.49 -21.37
N LEU A 191 -8.02 -3.03 -20.15
CA LEU A 191 -9.16 -2.82 -19.27
C LEU A 191 -8.90 -1.52 -18.50
N THR A 192 -9.86 -0.60 -18.50
CA THR A 192 -9.59 0.80 -18.11
C THR A 192 -9.95 1.14 -16.68
N GLY A 193 -10.29 0.13 -15.88
CA GLY A 193 -10.73 0.29 -14.50
C GLY A 193 -12.23 0.49 -14.38
N THR A 194 -12.74 0.22 -13.18
CA THR A 194 -14.18 0.22 -12.87
C THR A 194 -14.60 1.43 -12.05
N PRO A 195 -15.80 2.00 -12.23
CA PRO A 195 -16.37 3.00 -11.34
C PRO A 195 -16.83 2.41 -9.99
N ALA A 196 -17.31 3.24 -9.08
CA ALA A 196 -17.94 2.80 -7.83
C ALA A 196 -19.17 1.91 -8.11
N GLY A 197 -19.54 1.07 -7.13
CA GLY A 197 -20.71 0.20 -7.21
C GLY A 197 -20.40 -1.27 -7.51
N SER A 198 -19.12 -1.64 -7.75
CA SER A 198 -18.75 -3.06 -7.80
C SER A 198 -18.98 -3.74 -6.45
N SER A 199 -19.39 -5.01 -6.46
CA SER A 199 -19.74 -5.77 -5.26
C SER A 199 -19.58 -7.27 -5.49
N VAL A 200 -19.79 -8.04 -4.43
CA VAL A 200 -19.77 -9.51 -4.47
C VAL A 200 -20.97 -10.04 -5.24
N ILE A 201 -20.73 -11.11 -6.01
CA ILE A 201 -21.72 -11.90 -6.74
C ILE A 201 -21.64 -13.37 -6.31
N VAL A 202 -22.77 -14.05 -6.38
CA VAL A 202 -22.90 -15.44 -5.93
C VAL A 202 -23.40 -16.36 -7.06
N PRO A 203 -23.23 -17.68 -6.94
CA PRO A 203 -23.81 -18.61 -7.89
C PRO A 203 -25.31 -18.40 -8.08
N GLY A 204 -25.73 -18.28 -9.34
CA GLY A 204 -27.08 -17.92 -9.74
C GLY A 204 -27.22 -16.47 -10.23
N ASP A 205 -26.29 -15.59 -9.89
CA ASP A 205 -26.32 -14.21 -10.37
C ASP A 205 -25.97 -14.09 -11.85
N VAL A 206 -26.61 -13.12 -12.49
CA VAL A 206 -26.35 -12.71 -13.87
C VAL A 206 -25.84 -11.28 -13.86
N VAL A 207 -24.64 -11.08 -14.40
CA VAL A 207 -24.01 -9.76 -14.54
C VAL A 207 -24.06 -9.33 -15.99
N GLU A 208 -24.53 -8.11 -16.23
CA GLU A 208 -24.55 -7.51 -17.56
C GLU A 208 -23.71 -6.23 -17.54
N VAL A 209 -22.87 -6.03 -18.56
CA VAL A 209 -22.07 -4.80 -18.74
C VAL A 209 -22.34 -4.23 -20.13
N GLU A 210 -22.55 -2.94 -20.23
CA GLU A 210 -22.72 -2.24 -21.52
C GLU A 210 -21.84 -1.00 -21.55
N VAL A 211 -21.17 -0.82 -22.67
CA VAL A 211 -20.47 0.42 -23.02
C VAL A 211 -21.19 1.07 -24.19
N ASP A 212 -21.51 2.34 -24.08
CA ASP A 212 -22.13 3.11 -25.14
C ASP A 212 -21.55 4.51 -25.28
N ALA A 213 -21.73 5.09 -26.46
CA ALA A 213 -21.41 6.47 -26.77
C ALA A 213 -22.72 7.23 -27.03
N PRO A 214 -23.32 7.89 -26.03
CA PRO A 214 -24.65 8.49 -26.16
C PRO A 214 -24.79 9.49 -27.31
N ALA A 215 -23.73 10.20 -27.65
CA ALA A 215 -23.75 11.20 -28.73
C ALA A 215 -23.88 10.58 -30.15
N SER A 216 -23.30 9.41 -30.37
CA SER A 216 -23.34 8.71 -31.66
C SER A 216 -24.38 7.60 -31.70
N GLY A 217 -24.90 7.15 -30.56
CA GLY A 217 -25.77 5.99 -30.42
C GLY A 217 -25.06 4.65 -30.60
N ALA A 218 -23.73 4.64 -30.68
CA ALA A 218 -22.96 3.40 -30.75
C ALA A 218 -22.98 2.67 -29.40
N THR A 219 -23.13 1.33 -29.43
CA THR A 219 -23.18 0.48 -28.22
C THR A 219 -22.44 -0.83 -28.44
N SER A 220 -21.79 -1.34 -27.38
CA SER A 220 -21.23 -2.69 -27.34
C SER A 220 -22.30 -3.78 -27.27
N GLY A 221 -23.57 -3.41 -27.08
CA GLY A 221 -24.57 -4.35 -26.58
C GLY A 221 -24.25 -4.81 -25.15
N ARG A 222 -25.13 -5.63 -24.59
CA ARG A 222 -24.95 -6.16 -23.24
C ARG A 222 -24.06 -7.39 -23.24
N LEU A 223 -22.91 -7.28 -22.59
CA LEU A 223 -22.05 -8.39 -22.22
C LEU A 223 -22.69 -9.12 -21.05
N LEU A 224 -23.04 -10.40 -21.24
CA LEU A 224 -23.75 -11.20 -20.25
C LEU A 224 -22.82 -12.26 -19.65
N THR A 225 -22.84 -12.41 -18.34
CA THR A 225 -22.06 -13.40 -17.59
C THR A 225 -22.94 -14.03 -16.52
N THR A 226 -23.00 -15.37 -16.47
CA THR A 226 -23.72 -16.11 -15.41
C THR A 226 -22.71 -16.71 -14.43
N VAL A 227 -22.93 -16.53 -13.12
CA VAL A 227 -22.11 -17.10 -12.07
C VAL A 227 -22.64 -18.48 -11.70
N VAL A 228 -21.76 -19.47 -11.63
CA VAL A 228 -22.10 -20.84 -11.20
C VAL A 228 -21.18 -21.29 -10.06
N ALA A 229 -21.61 -22.28 -9.28
CA ALA A 229 -20.74 -22.94 -8.32
C ALA A 229 -19.66 -23.71 -9.08
N GLY A 230 -18.41 -23.56 -8.68
CA GLY A 230 -17.30 -24.34 -9.22
C GLY A 230 -17.40 -25.82 -8.88
N ALA A 231 -16.66 -26.63 -9.62
CA ALA A 231 -16.50 -28.05 -9.30
C ALA A 231 -15.99 -28.23 -7.88
N ASP A 232 -16.34 -29.38 -7.25
CA ASP A 232 -15.89 -29.72 -5.90
C ASP A 232 -14.39 -30.15 -5.89
N ILE A 233 -13.55 -29.18 -6.24
CA ILE A 233 -12.09 -29.31 -6.23
C ILE A 233 -11.53 -28.27 -5.26
N ALA A 234 -11.05 -28.74 -4.12
CA ALA A 234 -10.43 -27.87 -3.12
C ALA A 234 -9.05 -27.39 -3.60
N PHE A 235 -8.61 -26.25 -3.09
CA PHE A 235 -7.24 -25.79 -3.25
C PHE A 235 -6.27 -26.76 -2.55
N ASP A 236 -5.16 -27.07 -3.22
CA ASP A 236 -4.12 -27.93 -2.64
C ASP A 236 -3.33 -27.16 -1.56
N GLU A 237 -3.45 -27.60 -0.32
CA GLU A 237 -2.80 -26.99 0.85
C GLU A 237 -1.27 -27.05 0.80
N THR A 238 -0.70 -27.88 -0.07
CA THR A 238 0.76 -28.09 -0.16
C THR A 238 1.46 -27.21 -1.18
N VAL A 239 0.72 -26.54 -2.08
CA VAL A 239 1.30 -25.84 -3.24
C VAL A 239 1.05 -24.33 -3.30
N GLY A 240 0.93 -23.67 -2.24
CA GLY A 240 0.87 -22.21 -2.33
C GLY A 240 -0.08 -21.54 -1.36
N SER A 241 -0.51 -20.34 -1.74
CA SER A 241 -1.37 -19.52 -0.89
C SER A 241 -2.82 -19.96 -1.02
N LEU A 242 -3.43 -20.27 0.10
CA LEU A 242 -4.85 -20.60 0.19
C LEU A 242 -5.72 -19.34 0.17
N PRO A 243 -7.00 -19.46 -0.23
CA PRO A 243 -7.98 -18.41 -0.02
C PRO A 243 -8.04 -18.01 1.47
N ALA A 244 -8.04 -16.71 1.73
CA ALA A 244 -8.16 -16.17 3.08
C ALA A 244 -9.02 -14.89 3.04
N VAL A 245 -9.93 -14.75 3.99
CA VAL A 245 -10.85 -13.63 4.07
C VAL A 245 -10.79 -13.02 5.46
N ASP A 246 -10.44 -11.74 5.51
CA ASP A 246 -10.58 -10.90 6.68
C ASP A 246 -11.56 -9.74 6.43
N ASP A 247 -11.72 -8.88 7.41
CA ASP A 247 -12.61 -7.71 7.32
C ASP A 247 -12.20 -6.77 6.17
N THR A 248 -10.90 -6.65 5.87
CA THR A 248 -10.38 -5.79 4.81
C THR A 248 -10.82 -6.32 3.43
N GLN A 249 -10.62 -7.61 3.16
CA GLN A 249 -11.07 -8.21 1.92
C GLN A 249 -12.60 -8.15 1.76
N ARG A 250 -13.35 -8.35 2.86
CA ARG A 250 -14.83 -8.22 2.85
C ARG A 250 -15.25 -6.80 2.51
N GLU A 251 -14.71 -5.79 3.22
CA GLU A 251 -15.01 -4.38 2.96
C GLU A 251 -14.65 -4.00 1.54
N GLU A 252 -13.49 -4.42 1.06
CA GLU A 252 -13.05 -4.15 -0.30
C GLU A 252 -13.94 -4.79 -1.36
N ALA A 253 -14.32 -6.05 -1.20
CA ALA A 253 -15.16 -6.77 -2.15
C ALA A 253 -16.60 -6.24 -2.20
N TRP A 254 -17.18 -5.93 -1.04
CA TRP A 254 -18.54 -5.39 -0.93
C TRP A 254 -18.62 -3.87 -1.16
N GLY A 255 -17.46 -3.19 -1.23
CA GLY A 255 -17.36 -1.75 -1.45
C GLY A 255 -17.56 -0.86 -0.22
N SER A 256 -18.03 -1.41 0.91
CA SER A 256 -18.10 -0.74 2.20
C SER A 256 -18.32 -1.73 3.35
N ARG A 257 -17.96 -1.33 4.60
CA ARG A 257 -18.21 -2.13 5.82
C ARG A 257 -19.69 -2.45 6.02
N ALA A 258 -20.56 -1.48 5.77
CA ALA A 258 -22.01 -1.65 5.90
C ALA A 258 -22.55 -2.70 4.90
N ALA A 259 -22.12 -2.66 3.64
CA ALA A 259 -22.49 -3.63 2.62
C ALA A 259 -21.95 -5.03 2.92
N ALA A 260 -20.78 -5.11 3.55
CA ALA A 260 -20.15 -6.35 4.01
C ALA A 260 -20.79 -6.92 5.30
N GLY A 261 -21.77 -6.24 5.91
CA GLY A 261 -22.35 -6.64 7.19
C GLY A 261 -21.40 -6.51 8.38
N LEU A 262 -20.32 -5.75 8.21
CA LEU A 262 -19.32 -5.52 9.24
C LEU A 262 -19.76 -4.37 10.17
N PRO A 263 -19.42 -4.41 11.48
CA PRO A 263 -19.69 -3.29 12.36
C PRO A 263 -19.03 -2.02 11.85
N PRO A 264 -19.56 -0.83 12.20
CA PRO A 264 -18.85 0.42 11.92
C PRO A 264 -17.40 0.30 12.38
N ALA A 265 -16.47 0.86 11.60
CA ALA A 265 -15.06 0.88 12.03
C ALA A 265 -15.02 1.51 13.43
N SER A 266 -14.48 0.78 14.40
CA SER A 266 -14.14 1.39 15.68
C SER A 266 -13.10 2.48 15.40
N PRO A 267 -13.06 3.57 16.19
CA PRO A 267 -12.04 4.60 16.01
C PRO A 267 -10.61 4.03 15.96
N GLU A 268 -10.37 2.87 16.58
CA GLU A 268 -9.11 2.13 16.58
C GLU A 268 -8.88 1.33 15.28
N GLY A 269 -9.91 0.85 14.61
CA GLY A 269 -9.81 0.09 13.35
C GLY A 269 -9.64 0.96 12.10
N ALA A 270 -9.96 2.26 12.16
CA ALA A 270 -9.85 3.18 11.03
C ALA A 270 -8.39 3.54 10.66
N LEU A 271 -7.41 3.15 11.48
CA LEU A 271 -5.99 3.42 11.25
C LEU A 271 -5.29 2.39 10.36
N VAL A 272 -5.90 1.23 10.11
CA VAL A 272 -5.27 0.13 9.35
C VAL A 272 -5.51 0.21 7.84
N SER A 273 -6.47 0.99 7.36
CA SER A 273 -6.87 1.03 5.94
C SER A 273 -6.58 2.35 5.21
N ARG A 274 -5.71 3.21 5.75
CA ARG A 274 -5.33 4.47 5.08
C ARG A 274 -3.90 4.44 4.55
N GLU A 275 -3.61 3.53 3.64
CA GLU A 275 -2.49 3.72 2.74
C GLU A 275 -2.95 4.57 1.55
N GLY A 276 -2.48 5.79 1.52
CA GLY A 276 -2.31 6.63 0.34
C GLY A 276 -3.51 7.36 -0.22
N ALA A 277 -3.93 8.48 0.37
CA ALA A 277 -4.43 9.61 -0.42
C ALA A 277 -4.29 10.93 0.34
N LEU A 278 -3.55 11.85 -0.23
CA LEU A 278 -3.63 13.26 0.11
C LEU A 278 -4.84 13.88 -0.61
N PRO A 279 -5.64 14.73 0.05
CA PRO A 279 -6.72 15.47 -0.63
C PRO A 279 -6.14 16.47 -1.65
N PRO A 280 -6.86 16.78 -2.73
CA PRO A 280 -6.44 17.77 -3.70
C PRO A 280 -6.35 19.16 -3.03
N ARG A 281 -5.26 19.89 -3.28
CA ARG A 281 -5.13 21.27 -2.86
C ARG A 281 -5.97 22.14 -3.77
N ASP A 282 -6.95 22.81 -3.18
CA ASP A 282 -7.59 23.99 -3.78
C ASP A 282 -6.72 25.21 -3.45
N GLU A 283 -6.14 25.84 -4.47
CA GLU A 283 -5.26 27.02 -4.36
C GLU A 283 -6.03 28.33 -4.12
N SER A 284 -7.31 28.32 -3.80
CA SER A 284 -8.15 29.54 -3.79
C SER A 284 -8.64 30.05 -2.45
N THR A 285 -7.98 29.71 -1.30
CA THR A 285 -8.35 30.38 -0.03
C THR A 285 -7.13 30.71 0.83
N LEU A 286 -6.44 31.79 0.46
CA LEU A 286 -5.67 32.59 1.41
C LEU A 286 -6.61 33.58 2.09
N GLY A 287 -7.13 33.21 3.24
CA GLY A 287 -7.95 34.05 4.09
C GLY A 287 -7.86 33.61 5.53
N ALA A 288 -7.29 34.49 6.36
CA ALA A 288 -7.08 34.31 7.78
C ALA A 288 -8.35 33.85 8.52
N ASN A 289 -8.23 32.79 9.34
CA ASN A 289 -9.04 32.63 10.52
C ASN A 289 -8.20 31.99 11.64
N GLU A 290 -7.86 32.82 12.61
CA GLU A 290 -7.45 32.38 13.93
C GLU A 290 -8.68 31.76 14.63
N GLY A 291 -8.76 30.44 14.62
CA GLY A 291 -9.76 29.67 15.34
C GLY A 291 -9.07 28.47 16.01
N THR A 292 -9.12 28.46 17.31
CA THR A 292 -8.69 27.41 18.25
C THR A 292 -8.87 25.99 17.66
N LEU A 293 -7.79 25.37 17.20
CA LEU A 293 -7.76 23.96 16.85
C LEU A 293 -7.56 23.16 18.14
N GLY A 294 -8.59 22.39 18.49
CA GLY A 294 -8.50 21.38 19.52
C GLY A 294 -7.38 20.38 19.19
N ALA A 295 -6.58 20.05 20.18
CA ALA A 295 -5.48 19.10 20.11
C ALA A 295 -6.01 17.75 19.59
N ASN A 296 -5.55 17.33 18.41
CA ASN A 296 -5.66 15.93 17.97
C ASN A 296 -4.69 15.12 18.84
N GLU A 297 -5.22 14.32 19.75
CA GLU A 297 -4.47 13.36 20.55
C GLU A 297 -4.03 12.18 19.66
N SER A 298 -2.89 12.30 18.99
CA SER A 298 -2.09 11.15 18.52
C SER A 298 -1.05 10.78 19.58
N THR A 299 -1.44 10.76 20.84
CA THR A 299 -0.52 10.44 21.94
C THR A 299 -0.56 8.94 22.21
N LEU A 300 0.63 8.33 22.10
CA LEU A 300 0.89 7.00 22.65
C LEU A 300 0.29 6.93 24.07
N GLY A 301 -0.58 5.93 24.34
CA GLY A 301 -1.23 5.78 25.63
C GLY A 301 -0.23 5.85 26.79
N ALA A 302 -0.54 6.55 27.85
CA ALA A 302 0.39 6.79 28.96
C ALA A 302 0.94 5.49 29.57
N GLU A 303 0.13 4.45 29.65
CA GLU A 303 0.53 3.14 30.15
C GLU A 303 1.56 2.45 29.21
N LEU A 304 1.27 2.41 27.91
CA LEU A 304 2.16 1.83 26.91
C LEU A 304 3.48 2.60 26.85
N ARG A 305 3.43 3.94 26.91
CA ARG A 305 4.63 4.79 26.98
C ARG A 305 5.48 4.42 28.19
N ALA A 306 4.89 4.33 29.37
CA ALA A 306 5.61 3.99 30.60
C ALA A 306 6.25 2.59 30.55
N LYS A 307 5.62 1.62 29.90
CA LYS A 307 6.19 0.30 29.65
C LYS A 307 7.39 0.39 28.69
N LEU A 308 7.28 1.11 27.57
CA LEU A 308 8.33 1.28 26.57
C LEU A 308 9.56 2.03 27.12
N GLU A 309 9.36 2.98 28.02
CA GLU A 309 10.45 3.70 28.68
C GLU A 309 11.31 2.79 29.58
N ARG A 310 10.76 1.67 30.06
CA ARG A 310 11.47 0.74 30.96
C ARG A 310 12.20 -0.38 30.24
N VAL A 311 11.85 -0.71 29.00
CA VAL A 311 12.39 -1.85 28.27
C VAL A 311 13.59 -1.43 27.42
N PRO A 312 14.73 -2.15 27.46
CA PRO A 312 15.85 -1.94 26.54
C PRO A 312 15.45 -2.19 25.07
N VAL A 313 16.04 -1.40 24.15
CA VAL A 313 15.83 -1.59 22.70
C VAL A 313 16.24 -3.00 22.26
N ALA A 314 17.28 -3.57 22.85
CA ALA A 314 17.71 -4.94 22.58
C ALA A 314 16.62 -5.98 22.89
N GLY A 315 15.90 -5.84 24.01
CA GLY A 315 14.78 -6.71 24.38
C GLY A 315 13.61 -6.59 23.38
N LEU A 316 13.25 -5.37 22.98
CA LEU A 316 12.23 -5.12 21.96
C LEU A 316 12.62 -5.76 20.61
N SER A 317 13.88 -5.60 20.18
CA SER A 317 14.40 -6.19 18.95
C SER A 317 14.28 -7.71 18.95
N GLN A 318 14.60 -8.36 20.07
CA GLN A 318 14.46 -9.80 20.21
C GLN A 318 12.99 -10.26 20.08
N GLN A 319 12.05 -9.53 20.67
CA GLN A 319 10.63 -9.87 20.61
C GLN A 319 10.04 -9.65 19.20
N LEU A 320 10.43 -8.59 18.49
CA LEU A 320 10.05 -8.35 17.10
C LEU A 320 10.59 -9.45 16.18
N ARG A 321 11.85 -9.87 16.38
CA ARG A 321 12.45 -10.97 15.63
C ARG A 321 11.70 -12.30 15.83
N LYS A 322 11.27 -12.62 17.06
CA LYS A 322 10.43 -13.80 17.33
C LYS A 322 9.11 -13.80 16.55
N ARG A 323 8.63 -12.62 16.16
CA ARG A 323 7.41 -12.39 15.36
C ARG A 323 7.67 -12.24 13.86
N GLY A 324 8.90 -12.53 13.40
CA GLY A 324 9.29 -12.48 11.99
C GLY A 324 9.74 -11.11 11.47
N LEU A 325 9.78 -10.08 12.33
CA LEU A 325 10.23 -8.74 11.97
C LEU A 325 11.73 -8.58 12.27
N ASN A 326 12.57 -8.72 11.24
CA ASN A 326 14.03 -8.69 11.39
C ASN A 326 14.66 -7.34 11.00
N ASN A 327 14.04 -6.57 10.08
CA ASN A 327 14.55 -5.28 9.60
C ASN A 327 13.76 -4.12 10.21
N VAL A 328 13.95 -3.91 11.51
CA VAL A 328 13.21 -2.91 12.30
C VAL A 328 14.13 -1.94 13.03
N THR A 329 15.45 -2.03 12.83
CA THR A 329 16.47 -1.16 13.44
C THR A 329 16.86 -0.07 12.46
N ILE A 330 16.87 1.18 12.89
CA ILE A 330 17.43 2.30 12.13
C ILE A 330 18.94 2.27 12.28
N ASP A 331 19.62 1.69 11.29
CA ASP A 331 21.06 1.44 11.37
C ASP A 331 21.89 2.71 11.13
N GLY A 332 23.12 2.70 11.68
CA GLY A 332 24.12 3.75 11.47
C GLY A 332 23.95 4.99 12.33
N VAL A 333 22.80 5.20 12.95
CA VAL A 333 22.56 6.37 13.83
C VAL A 333 23.13 6.18 15.22
N ARG A 334 23.51 7.28 15.86
CA ARG A 334 24.02 7.31 17.25
C ARG A 334 23.33 8.43 18.01
N PRO A 335 23.02 8.23 19.31
CA PRO A 335 22.45 9.28 20.15
C PRO A 335 23.49 10.37 20.47
N LEU A 336 23.04 11.63 20.48
CA LEU A 336 23.80 12.73 21.06
C LEU A 336 23.72 12.71 22.59
N HIS A 337 22.66 12.10 23.15
CA HIS A 337 22.40 11.91 24.58
C HIS A 337 22.17 10.43 24.89
N PRO A 338 23.23 9.60 25.06
CA PRO A 338 23.09 8.17 25.28
C PRO A 338 22.39 7.79 26.60
N GLU A 339 22.32 8.73 27.54
CA GLU A 339 21.64 8.57 28.84
C GLU A 339 20.12 8.79 28.73
N GLN A 340 19.62 9.33 27.62
CA GLN A 340 18.21 9.61 27.43
C GLN A 340 17.51 8.51 26.65
N LYS A 341 16.29 8.16 27.09
CA LYS A 341 15.40 7.27 26.38
C LYS A 341 14.54 8.07 25.39
N LEU A 342 14.39 7.58 24.18
CA LEU A 342 13.49 8.10 23.17
C LEU A 342 12.26 7.19 23.08
N VAL A 343 11.06 7.72 23.25
CA VAL A 343 9.80 7.01 23.03
C VAL A 343 8.79 7.97 22.41
N GLY A 344 8.26 7.65 21.24
CA GLY A 344 7.20 8.46 20.59
C GLY A 344 6.68 7.83 19.31
N THR A 345 5.81 8.55 18.63
CA THR A 345 5.25 8.14 17.32
C THR A 345 5.94 8.88 16.19
N ALA A 346 6.16 8.21 15.06
CA ALA A 346 6.92 8.75 13.94
C ALA A 346 6.17 9.87 13.20
N LYS A 347 6.82 11.03 13.09
CA LYS A 347 6.55 12.11 12.14
C LYS A 347 7.62 12.05 11.05
N THR A 348 7.30 11.57 9.87
CA THR A 348 8.30 11.28 8.84
C THR A 348 8.60 12.48 7.95
N LEU A 349 9.85 12.59 7.50
CA LEU A 349 10.32 13.61 6.56
C LEU A 349 11.27 12.97 5.55
N ARG A 350 11.00 13.16 4.26
CA ARG A 350 11.80 12.61 3.16
C ARG A 350 12.65 13.66 2.48
N PHE A 351 13.92 13.35 2.27
CA PHE A 351 14.81 14.08 1.38
C PHE A 351 15.16 13.26 0.14
N VAL A 352 15.25 13.93 -1.01
CA VAL A 352 15.78 13.35 -2.25
C VAL A 352 17.19 13.87 -2.53
N PRO A 353 17.99 13.22 -3.42
CA PRO A 353 19.33 13.69 -3.78
C PRO A 353 19.35 15.14 -4.23
N GLY A 354 20.43 15.86 -3.85
CA GLY A 354 20.66 17.23 -4.26
C GLY A 354 20.70 17.36 -5.79
N ARG A 355 19.92 18.32 -6.29
CA ARG A 355 19.89 18.77 -7.69
C ARG A 355 19.48 20.24 -7.68
N GLU A 356 20.27 21.09 -8.27
CA GLU A 356 20.21 22.55 -8.12
C GLU A 356 18.87 23.14 -8.61
N ASP A 357 18.32 22.64 -9.71
CA ASP A 357 17.04 23.06 -10.25
C ASP A 357 15.86 22.66 -9.34
N LEU A 358 15.92 21.45 -8.76
CA LEU A 358 14.92 21.00 -7.78
C LEU A 358 15.07 21.73 -6.45
N PHE A 359 16.32 22.04 -6.04
CA PHE A 359 16.52 22.82 -4.83
C PHE A 359 16.01 24.26 -4.98
N ALA A 360 16.14 24.86 -6.18
CA ALA A 360 15.58 26.17 -6.48
C ALA A 360 14.05 26.22 -6.32
N SER A 361 13.36 25.15 -6.66
CA SER A 361 11.89 25.08 -6.60
C SER A 361 11.33 24.53 -5.27
N HIS A 362 12.03 23.63 -4.59
CA HIS A 362 11.55 22.92 -3.40
C HIS A 362 12.38 23.18 -2.13
N GLY A 363 13.65 23.60 -2.25
CA GLY A 363 14.58 23.75 -1.13
C GLY A 363 14.49 25.07 -0.38
N GLY A 364 13.97 26.11 -1.03
CA GLY A 364 13.86 27.45 -0.48
C GLY A 364 12.61 27.70 0.36
N GLY A 365 12.51 28.89 0.95
CA GLY A 365 11.30 29.36 1.62
C GLY A 365 10.78 28.44 2.72
N TYR A 366 9.46 28.28 2.79
CA TYR A 366 8.74 27.39 3.72
C TYR A 366 8.57 26.00 3.08
N ASN A 367 9.67 25.26 3.02
CA ASN A 367 9.78 23.96 2.37
C ASN A 367 9.24 22.79 3.22
N ALA A 368 9.26 21.56 2.68
CA ALA A 368 8.76 20.36 3.37
C ALA A 368 9.42 20.14 4.74
N GLN A 369 10.73 20.44 4.88
CA GLN A 369 11.42 20.32 6.15
C GLN A 369 10.81 21.25 7.21
N LYS A 370 10.65 22.54 6.90
CA LYS A 370 10.09 23.51 7.84
C LYS A 370 8.65 23.16 8.20
N ARG A 371 7.85 22.69 7.21
CA ARG A 371 6.48 22.23 7.45
C ARG A 371 6.42 21.06 8.41
N ALA A 372 7.31 20.06 8.25
CA ALA A 372 7.37 18.91 9.17
C ALA A 372 7.68 19.34 10.61
N PHE A 373 8.67 20.24 10.78
CA PHE A 373 9.05 20.75 12.11
C PHE A 373 7.99 21.67 12.73
N ASP A 374 7.21 22.37 11.93
CA ASP A 374 6.08 23.17 12.44
C ASP A 374 4.85 22.31 12.75
N ALA A 375 4.67 21.19 12.04
CA ALA A 375 3.52 20.31 12.20
C ALA A 375 3.72 19.22 13.27
N VAL A 376 4.95 18.99 13.76
CA VAL A 376 5.20 17.96 14.78
C VAL A 376 4.37 18.23 16.03
N GLY A 377 3.74 17.19 16.57
CA GLY A 377 2.94 17.22 17.79
C GLY A 377 3.71 16.79 19.03
N ALA A 378 3.09 17.00 20.20
CA ALA A 378 3.64 16.55 21.47
C ALA A 378 3.75 15.02 21.49
N GLY A 379 4.95 14.51 21.88
CA GLY A 379 5.22 13.08 21.95
C GLY A 379 5.52 12.41 20.60
N GLU A 380 5.54 13.15 19.48
CA GLU A 380 6.01 12.63 18.19
C GLU A 380 7.54 12.71 18.07
N VAL A 381 8.10 11.82 17.26
CA VAL A 381 9.52 11.78 16.89
C VAL A 381 9.65 12.15 15.42
N ILE A 382 10.42 13.19 15.09
CA ILE A 382 10.73 13.52 13.70
C ILE A 382 11.74 12.50 13.18
N VAL A 383 11.36 11.68 12.19
CA VAL A 383 12.25 10.71 11.55
C VAL A 383 12.55 11.18 10.12
N ILE A 384 13.83 11.39 9.82
CA ILE A 384 14.29 12.01 8.58
C ILE A 384 15.03 10.98 7.72
N GLU A 385 14.52 10.70 6.53
CA GLU A 385 15.24 9.97 5.48
C GLU A 385 16.22 10.90 4.78
N ALA A 386 17.50 10.74 5.06
CA ALA A 386 18.60 11.38 4.33
C ALA A 386 19.39 10.37 3.47
N ARG A 387 18.91 9.15 3.33
CA ARG A 387 19.49 8.06 2.52
C ARG A 387 20.88 7.65 2.98
N GLY A 388 21.19 7.76 4.27
CA GLY A 388 22.51 7.48 4.81
C GLY A 388 23.59 8.50 4.40
N GLU A 389 23.22 9.66 3.82
CA GLU A 389 24.18 10.66 3.34
C GLU A 389 24.62 11.61 4.45
N ALA A 390 25.80 11.36 4.98
CA ALA A 390 26.40 12.14 6.07
C ALA A 390 27.04 13.47 5.62
N GLY A 391 27.23 13.69 4.32
CA GLY A 391 27.99 14.83 3.78
C GLY A 391 27.26 16.16 3.77
N SER A 392 26.15 16.29 4.52
CA SER A 392 25.38 17.54 4.66
C SER A 392 24.51 17.47 5.91
N GLY A 393 24.31 18.62 6.57
CA GLY A 393 23.41 18.70 7.72
C GLY A 393 21.95 18.60 7.28
N THR A 394 21.17 17.71 7.90
CA THR A 394 19.74 17.54 7.70
C THR A 394 18.90 18.48 8.57
N LEU A 395 19.47 18.93 9.70
CA LEU A 395 18.91 19.95 10.59
C LEU A 395 20.05 20.69 11.29
N GLY A 396 19.72 21.76 11.98
CA GLY A 396 20.57 22.53 12.88
C GLY A 396 19.78 22.93 14.13
N ASP A 397 20.39 23.77 14.96
CA ASP A 397 19.88 24.23 16.26
C ASP A 397 18.46 24.84 16.20
N ILE A 398 18.20 25.73 15.24
CA ILE A 398 16.88 26.39 15.09
C ILE A 398 15.75 25.37 14.94
N LEU A 399 15.96 24.31 14.13
CA LEU A 399 14.94 23.28 13.93
C LEU A 399 14.82 22.37 15.16
N ALA A 400 15.94 22.06 15.84
CA ALA A 400 15.91 21.31 17.08
C ALA A 400 15.14 22.07 18.19
N ILE A 401 15.40 23.39 18.35
CA ILE A 401 14.64 24.27 19.25
C ILE A 401 13.16 24.28 18.87
N ARG A 402 12.84 24.33 17.57
CA ARG A 402 11.44 24.31 17.11
C ARG A 402 10.76 22.99 17.48
N ALA A 403 11.40 21.84 17.25
CA ALA A 403 10.88 20.54 17.65
C ALA A 403 10.61 20.47 19.16
N GLN A 404 11.58 20.93 19.99
CA GLN A 404 11.41 21.00 21.43
C GLN A 404 10.23 21.89 21.84
N ALA A 405 10.12 23.09 21.26
CA ALA A 405 9.03 24.02 21.54
C ALA A 405 7.64 23.46 21.16
N ARG A 406 7.58 22.51 20.21
CA ARG A 406 6.37 21.79 19.82
C ARG A 406 6.08 20.58 20.70
N GLY A 407 6.98 20.24 21.63
CA GLY A 407 6.85 19.07 22.50
C GLY A 407 7.24 17.75 21.83
N ALA A 408 8.01 17.78 20.74
CA ALA A 408 8.51 16.57 20.11
C ALA A 408 9.30 15.72 21.14
N ALA A 409 9.12 14.38 21.06
CA ALA A 409 9.85 13.43 21.90
C ALA A 409 11.33 13.32 21.51
N GLY A 410 11.67 13.63 20.25
CA GLY A 410 13.04 13.64 19.75
C GLY A 410 13.12 13.69 18.24
N ILE A 411 14.34 13.49 17.71
CA ILE A 411 14.66 13.54 16.28
C ILE A 411 15.56 12.36 15.93
N VAL A 412 15.29 11.68 14.82
CA VAL A 412 16.13 10.63 14.26
C VAL A 412 16.44 10.97 12.81
N THR A 413 17.70 10.91 12.40
CA THR A 413 18.12 11.13 11.00
C THR A 413 19.24 10.18 10.61
N ASP A 414 19.12 9.53 9.46
CA ASP A 414 20.22 8.79 8.84
C ASP A 414 21.17 9.70 8.03
N GLY A 415 21.15 11.01 8.32
CA GLY A 415 22.04 12.03 7.78
C GLY A 415 22.86 12.75 8.85
N GLY A 416 23.65 13.73 8.42
CA GLY A 416 24.45 14.57 9.30
C GLY A 416 23.60 15.65 9.99
N VAL A 417 24.12 16.20 11.11
CA VAL A 417 23.56 17.33 11.85
C VAL A 417 24.53 18.49 11.81
N ARG A 418 24.03 19.72 11.57
CA ARG A 418 24.79 20.95 11.71
C ARG A 418 24.72 21.48 13.14
N ASP A 419 25.68 22.30 13.50
CA ASP A 419 25.69 22.99 14.79
C ASP A 419 25.50 22.00 15.97
N ALA A 420 26.20 20.85 15.89
CA ALA A 420 25.94 19.67 16.73
C ALA A 420 26.03 19.98 18.23
N GLU A 421 26.94 20.87 18.65
CA GLU A 421 27.07 21.32 20.06
C GLU A 421 25.78 22.06 20.50
N ALA A 422 25.31 22.99 19.68
CA ALA A 422 24.06 23.72 19.95
C ALA A 422 22.83 22.82 19.91
N VAL A 423 22.76 21.88 18.97
CA VAL A 423 21.69 20.87 18.91
C VAL A 423 21.70 20.00 20.16
N THR A 424 22.86 19.55 20.60
CA THR A 424 23.00 18.80 21.86
C THR A 424 22.53 19.63 23.07
N ALA A 425 22.89 20.92 23.12
CA ALA A 425 22.47 21.81 24.20
C ALA A 425 20.94 22.06 24.27
N VAL A 426 20.18 21.77 23.22
CA VAL A 426 18.71 21.82 23.25
C VAL A 426 18.14 20.81 24.24
N GLY A 427 18.77 19.64 24.40
CA GLY A 427 18.44 18.66 25.44
C GLY A 427 17.30 17.69 25.11
N ILE A 428 16.80 17.63 23.87
CA ILE A 428 15.92 16.55 23.42
C ILE A 428 16.75 15.39 22.84
N PRO A 429 16.28 14.13 22.88
CA PRO A 429 16.96 13.02 22.24
C PRO A 429 17.13 13.25 20.74
N VAL A 430 18.36 13.19 20.24
CA VAL A 430 18.67 13.28 18.79
C VAL A 430 19.60 12.14 18.42
N TYR A 431 19.22 11.39 17.36
CA TYR A 431 20.01 10.32 16.77
C TYR A 431 20.45 10.72 15.36
N THR A 432 21.73 10.56 15.06
CA THR A 432 22.34 10.99 13.78
C THR A 432 23.51 10.08 13.42
N VAL A 433 23.90 10.09 12.14
CA VAL A 433 25.14 9.41 11.70
C VAL A 433 26.40 10.24 12.02
N GLY A 434 26.25 11.53 12.39
CA GLY A 434 27.37 12.39 12.78
C GLY A 434 27.13 13.87 12.51
N ALA A 435 28.14 14.69 12.81
CA ALA A 435 28.12 16.13 12.58
C ALA A 435 28.68 16.49 11.19
N HIS A 436 28.09 17.50 10.52
CA HIS A 436 28.61 18.04 9.28
C HIS A 436 28.29 19.53 9.11
N PRO A 437 29.26 20.41 8.76
CA PRO A 437 29.03 21.86 8.72
C PRO A 437 28.26 22.36 7.48
N ALA A 438 28.16 21.55 6.41
CA ALA A 438 27.52 21.98 5.18
C ALA A 438 26.00 22.10 5.32
N VAL A 439 25.43 23.07 4.60
CA VAL A 439 23.98 23.29 4.54
C VAL A 439 23.28 22.18 3.78
N LEU A 440 21.98 22.00 4.07
CA LEU A 440 21.11 20.97 3.50
C LEU A 440 21.24 20.84 1.98
N GLY A 441 21.16 21.97 1.24
CA GLY A 441 21.14 21.99 -0.23
C GLY A 441 22.40 21.45 -0.92
N ARG A 442 23.48 21.14 -0.16
CA ARG A 442 24.65 20.51 -0.76
C ARG A 442 24.36 19.09 -1.27
N LYS A 443 23.52 18.33 -0.57
CA LYS A 443 23.26 16.91 -0.84
C LYS A 443 21.80 16.54 -0.86
N HIS A 444 20.91 17.41 -0.40
CA HIS A 444 19.51 17.10 -0.16
C HIS A 444 18.57 18.16 -0.71
N VAL A 445 17.42 17.71 -1.21
CA VAL A 445 16.24 18.55 -1.45
C VAL A 445 15.14 18.06 -0.52
N PRO A 446 14.56 18.94 0.34
CA PRO A 446 13.39 18.57 1.14
C PRO A 446 12.22 18.28 0.21
N TRP A 447 11.69 17.06 0.29
CA TRP A 447 10.74 16.62 -0.73
C TRP A 447 9.31 16.56 -0.20
N ASP A 448 9.10 15.72 0.83
CA ASP A 448 7.76 15.51 1.39
C ASP A 448 7.84 15.12 2.87
N HIS A 449 6.70 15.17 3.57
CA HIS A 449 6.57 14.72 4.95
C HIS A 449 5.25 13.96 5.13
N ASP A 450 5.13 13.20 6.23
CA ASP A 450 3.99 12.31 6.50
C ASP A 450 3.78 11.24 5.41
N VAL A 451 4.89 10.75 4.88
CA VAL A 451 4.95 9.66 3.89
C VAL A 451 5.81 8.52 4.42
N THR A 452 5.62 7.32 3.89
CA THR A 452 6.52 6.19 4.17
C THR A 452 7.94 6.51 3.68
N ILE A 453 8.93 6.29 4.54
CA ILE A 453 10.34 6.59 4.28
C ILE A 453 11.23 5.37 4.53
N ALA A 454 12.49 5.44 4.06
CA ALA A 454 13.55 4.49 4.40
C ALA A 454 14.63 5.22 5.20
N CYS A 455 14.68 5.00 6.50
CA CYS A 455 15.69 5.61 7.39
C CYS A 455 16.63 4.54 7.94
N GLY A 456 17.93 4.68 7.74
CA GLY A 456 18.93 3.70 8.18
C GLY A 456 18.68 2.28 7.65
N GLY A 457 18.12 2.15 6.44
CA GLY A 457 17.84 0.86 5.81
C GLY A 457 16.56 0.16 6.28
N THR A 458 15.79 0.76 7.20
CA THR A 458 14.47 0.23 7.60
C THR A 458 13.34 1.12 7.14
N THR A 459 12.16 0.52 6.93
CA THR A 459 10.94 1.26 6.59
C THR A 459 10.35 1.89 7.85
N VAL A 460 9.99 3.18 7.74
CA VAL A 460 9.26 3.91 8.79
C VAL A 460 8.01 4.53 8.19
N GLN A 461 6.87 4.23 8.78
CA GLN A 461 5.59 4.83 8.41
C GLN A 461 5.20 5.93 9.41
N PRO A 462 4.46 6.97 8.97
CA PRO A 462 3.86 7.91 9.91
C PRO A 462 3.03 7.17 10.97
N GLY A 463 3.29 7.47 12.26
CA GLY A 463 2.60 6.83 13.37
C GLY A 463 3.25 5.56 13.91
N ASP A 464 4.28 5.01 13.27
CA ASP A 464 5.08 3.92 13.87
C ASP A 464 5.65 4.35 15.22
N ILE A 465 5.76 3.40 16.16
CA ILE A 465 6.36 3.69 17.46
C ILE A 465 7.88 3.62 17.34
N ILE A 466 8.52 4.69 17.72
CA ILE A 466 9.98 4.84 17.71
C ILE A 466 10.48 4.75 19.15
N VAL A 467 11.36 3.80 19.39
CA VAL A 467 12.02 3.64 20.69
C VAL A 467 13.54 3.67 20.48
N GLY A 468 14.23 4.48 21.28
CA GLY A 468 15.69 4.61 21.20
C GLY A 468 16.35 4.63 22.56
N ASP A 469 17.56 4.09 22.66
CA ASP A 469 18.46 4.17 23.81
C ASP A 469 19.94 4.20 23.35
N ALA A 470 20.89 3.90 24.26
CA ALA A 470 22.32 3.90 23.96
C ALA A 470 22.70 2.91 22.84
N ASP A 471 21.95 1.80 22.66
CA ASP A 471 22.23 0.79 21.64
C ASP A 471 21.76 1.20 20.24
N GLY A 472 20.74 2.06 20.14
CA GLY A 472 20.22 2.51 18.85
C GLY A 472 18.73 2.82 18.86
N VAL A 473 18.11 2.77 17.67
CA VAL A 473 16.69 3.09 17.48
C VAL A 473 15.98 1.92 16.79
N ILE A 474 14.79 1.59 17.32
CA ILE A 474 13.93 0.55 16.76
C ILE A 474 12.57 1.12 16.36
N VAL A 475 12.00 0.54 15.31
CA VAL A 475 10.67 0.85 14.79
C VAL A 475 9.72 -0.29 15.13
N ILE A 476 8.62 0.03 15.79
CA ILE A 476 7.59 -0.95 16.18
C ILE A 476 6.27 -0.57 15.52
N PRO A 477 5.68 -1.46 14.70
CA PRO A 477 4.31 -1.25 14.21
C PRO A 477 3.33 -1.11 15.38
N PRO A 478 2.45 -0.10 15.39
CA PRO A 478 1.56 0.18 16.53
C PRO A 478 0.74 -1.02 17.00
N GLY A 479 0.24 -1.82 16.05
CA GLY A 479 -0.58 -3.01 16.36
C GLY A 479 0.14 -4.14 17.09
N LEU A 480 1.49 -4.08 17.20
CA LEU A 480 2.30 -5.08 17.91
C LEU A 480 2.89 -4.54 19.24
N ALA A 481 2.72 -3.27 19.53
CA ALA A 481 3.49 -2.59 20.56
C ALA A 481 3.22 -3.14 21.97
N GLU A 482 1.96 -3.33 22.34
CA GLU A 482 1.59 -3.86 23.67
C GLU A 482 2.10 -5.28 23.85
N GLU A 483 1.85 -6.16 22.86
CA GLU A 483 2.32 -7.55 22.92
C GLU A 483 3.85 -7.64 22.99
N VAL A 484 4.55 -6.82 22.20
CA VAL A 484 6.02 -6.80 22.16
C VAL A 484 6.60 -6.28 23.47
N VAL A 485 6.04 -5.19 24.02
CA VAL A 485 6.56 -4.59 25.26
C VAL A 485 6.30 -5.48 26.47
N ASP A 486 5.11 -6.10 26.56
CA ASP A 486 4.79 -7.00 27.66
C ASP A 486 5.67 -8.26 27.65
N ALA A 487 5.89 -8.84 26.44
CA ALA A 487 6.80 -9.97 26.29
C ALA A 487 8.27 -9.58 26.58
N ALA A 488 8.68 -8.36 26.25
CA ALA A 488 10.02 -7.89 26.56
C ALA A 488 10.20 -7.63 28.06
N LEU A 489 9.22 -7.03 28.73
CA LEU A 489 9.25 -6.87 30.20
C LEU A 489 9.33 -8.21 30.94
N ALA A 490 8.57 -9.21 30.49
CA ALA A 490 8.64 -10.56 31.06
C ALA A 490 10.02 -11.20 30.85
N GLN A 491 10.63 -11.00 29.69
CA GLN A 491 11.98 -11.49 29.40
C GLN A 491 13.04 -10.79 30.27
N GLU A 492 12.92 -9.48 30.52
CA GLU A 492 13.85 -8.75 31.40
C GLU A 492 13.84 -9.28 32.82
N VAL A 493 12.69 -9.71 33.34
CA VAL A 493 12.59 -10.36 34.67
C VAL A 493 13.34 -11.69 34.67
N GLU A 494 13.17 -12.48 33.63
CA GLU A 494 13.87 -13.77 33.46
C GLU A 494 15.39 -13.56 33.34
N ASP A 495 15.81 -12.61 32.50
CA ASP A 495 17.22 -12.31 32.25
C ASP A 495 17.92 -11.78 33.51
N ALA A 496 17.24 -10.95 34.31
CA ALA A 496 17.76 -10.48 35.60
C ALA A 496 17.97 -11.65 36.59
N TRP A 497 17.04 -12.62 36.63
CA TRP A 497 17.20 -13.81 37.47
C TRP A 497 18.39 -14.68 37.01
N VAL A 498 18.53 -14.89 35.69
CA VAL A 498 19.68 -15.60 35.09
C VAL A 498 21.00 -14.89 35.43
N ALA A 499 21.04 -13.57 35.25
CA ALA A 499 22.24 -12.77 35.55
C ALA A 499 22.68 -12.90 37.02
N ALA A 500 21.74 -12.94 37.97
CA ALA A 500 22.02 -13.18 39.36
C ALA A 500 22.67 -14.56 39.60
N ARG A 501 22.15 -15.61 38.94
CA ARG A 501 22.74 -16.98 39.06
C ARG A 501 24.14 -17.05 38.44
N VAL A 502 24.38 -16.37 37.32
CA VAL A 502 25.73 -16.26 36.72
C VAL A 502 26.68 -15.54 37.68
N ALA A 503 26.23 -14.43 38.30
CA ALA A 503 27.03 -13.70 39.29
C ALA A 503 27.36 -14.51 40.55
N GLU A 504 26.52 -15.48 40.91
CA GLU A 504 26.77 -16.47 41.97
C GLU A 504 27.81 -17.53 41.59
N GLY A 505 28.29 -17.54 40.33
CA GLY A 505 29.32 -18.43 39.83
C GLY A 505 28.77 -19.67 39.11
N HIS A 506 27.49 -19.73 38.83
CA HIS A 506 26.90 -20.81 38.00
C HIS A 506 27.34 -20.67 36.54
N PRO A 507 27.63 -21.81 35.84
CA PRO A 507 28.02 -21.79 34.43
C PRO A 507 26.83 -21.38 33.56
N VAL A 508 27.13 -20.75 32.43
CA VAL A 508 26.12 -20.33 31.43
C VAL A 508 25.52 -21.55 30.75
N ASP A 509 26.26 -22.67 30.66
CA ASP A 509 25.79 -23.89 30.05
C ASP A 509 24.53 -24.45 30.75
N GLY A 510 23.46 -24.59 29.98
CA GLY A 510 22.15 -24.99 30.45
C GLY A 510 21.38 -23.96 31.29
N LEU A 511 22.00 -22.86 31.70
CA LEU A 511 21.36 -21.73 32.37
C LEU A 511 20.86 -20.67 31.36
N PHE A 512 21.60 -20.47 30.27
CA PHE A 512 21.20 -19.51 29.23
C PHE A 512 21.48 -20.08 27.83
N PRO A 513 20.41 -20.50 27.10
CA PRO A 513 19.00 -20.54 27.54
C PRO A 513 18.77 -21.60 28.61
N MET A 514 17.78 -21.36 29.50
CA MET A 514 17.47 -22.27 30.60
C MET A 514 17.02 -23.66 30.08
N ASN A 515 17.72 -24.70 30.54
CA ASN A 515 17.26 -26.06 30.38
C ASN A 515 16.08 -26.38 31.34
N LYS A 516 15.52 -27.59 31.27
CA LYS A 516 14.37 -27.99 32.11
C LYS A 516 14.61 -27.84 33.61
N THR A 517 15.83 -28.12 34.07
CA THR A 517 16.19 -28.06 35.50
C THR A 517 16.21 -26.60 35.98
N TRP A 518 16.86 -25.72 35.24
CA TRP A 518 16.93 -24.31 35.57
C TRP A 518 15.56 -23.60 35.42
N ARG A 519 14.75 -24.00 34.43
CA ARG A 519 13.38 -23.50 34.27
C ARG A 519 12.52 -23.87 35.48
N ALA A 520 12.55 -25.14 35.93
CA ALA A 520 11.78 -25.54 37.11
C ALA A 520 12.20 -24.80 38.37
N ARG A 521 13.50 -24.48 38.51
CA ARG A 521 14.00 -23.68 39.63
C ARG A 521 13.54 -22.22 39.56
N TYR A 522 13.61 -21.60 38.36
CA TYR A 522 13.08 -20.28 38.12
C TYR A 522 11.60 -20.17 38.48
N ASP A 523 10.79 -21.10 37.96
CA ASP A 523 9.35 -21.13 38.21
C ASP A 523 9.03 -21.28 39.70
N ALA A 524 9.76 -22.16 40.42
CA ALA A 524 9.59 -22.34 41.87
C ALA A 524 9.98 -21.12 42.71
N GLU A 525 11.00 -20.36 42.28
CA GLU A 525 11.48 -19.17 42.98
C GLU A 525 10.66 -17.91 42.66
N THR A 526 10.00 -17.84 41.50
CA THR A 526 9.32 -16.61 41.02
C THR A 526 7.80 -16.68 41.09
N GLN A 527 7.19 -17.87 41.08
CA GLN A 527 5.73 -18.03 41.06
C GLN A 527 5.11 -18.32 42.45
N GLY A 528 5.91 -18.39 43.53
CA GLY A 528 5.38 -18.57 44.90
C GLY A 528 4.55 -19.88 45.12
N PRO A 529 4.31 -20.31 46.36
CA PRO A 529 3.56 -21.53 46.62
C PRO A 529 2.04 -21.46 46.41
N ASP A 530 1.51 -20.32 45.92
CA ASP A 530 0.06 -20.08 45.70
C ASP A 530 -0.19 -19.46 44.31
N ALA A 531 -0.02 -20.19 43.19
CA ALA A 531 -0.50 -19.84 41.86
C ALA A 531 -1.29 -21.02 41.25
#